data_14f0c43fde6c3129b9f4857a8e8dd6da
#
_entry.id   14f0c43fde6c3129b9f4857a8e8dd6da
#
_cell.length_a   1.000
_cell.length_b   1.000
_cell.length_c   1.000
_cell.angle_alpha   90.00
_cell.angle_beta   90.00
_cell.angle_gamma   90.00
#
_symmetry.space_group_name_H-M   'P 1'
#
loop_
_entity.id
_entity.type
_entity.pdbx_description
1 polymer ?
#
loop_
_entity_poly.entity_id
_entity_poly.type
_entity_poly.pdbx_seq_one_letter_code
_entity_poly.pdbx_strand_id
1 'polypeptide(L)'
;MIGPTGYRPATRGALGRYAWNVATTTTEWRAILRLPGGPLECTIRRSARARLLRLTVDPRHMAVVTVPQRAARSRDEAERLAETFVADRETWLRKHLDRQARQREQLASLGPLRDGGFFRYRGEPHMVRVVAAVARRRTTVVREGGEDGDELIVRLSARERRSLNAVLEAWLRERARAAINREIERHAPAMSVKPAAITIRDARTRWGSCSRARRLSFSWRLVLAPPEALETVVIHELAHLRVFGHGAGFWEIVAARKPDHRLWRRWLREHSLELHDALAADE
;
A
#
# COMPACT_ATOMS: atom_id res chain seq x y z
N MET A 1 -67.92 -20.11 -28.04
CA MET A 1 -67.53 -21.45 -28.56
C MET A 1 -66.05 -21.48 -28.76
N ILE A 2 -65.45 -22.53 -28.18
CA ILE A 2 -64.18 -23.17 -28.56
C ILE A 2 -62.90 -22.51 -28.01
N GLY A 3 -62.26 -23.06 -27.15
CA GLY A 3 -61.64 -24.31 -26.93
C GLY A 3 -60.13 -24.15 -26.77
N PRO A 4 -59.42 -24.90 -25.93
CA PRO A 4 -58.14 -24.50 -25.36
C PRO A 4 -56.95 -25.03 -26.17
N THR A 5 -55.84 -24.32 -26.15
CA THR A 5 -54.58 -24.80 -26.73
C THR A 5 -53.42 -24.84 -25.76
N GLY A 6 -52.99 -26.00 -25.62
CA GLY A 6 -51.84 -26.69 -25.17
C GLY A 6 -50.59 -25.89 -24.86
N TYR A 7 -50.15 -26.06 -23.59
CA TYR A 7 -48.83 -25.79 -23.11
C TYR A 7 -47.91 -26.97 -23.48
N ARG A 8 -46.87 -26.70 -24.29
CA ARG A 8 -45.75 -27.63 -24.49
C ARG A 8 -44.56 -27.22 -23.62
N PRO A 9 -43.96 -28.09 -22.85
CA PRO A 9 -42.73 -27.76 -22.11
C PRO A 9 -41.55 -27.79 -23.06
N ALA A 10 -40.77 -26.71 -23.06
CA ALA A 10 -39.50 -26.59 -23.75
C ALA A 10 -38.43 -27.45 -23.05
N THR A 11 -37.72 -28.17 -23.85
CA THR A 11 -36.66 -29.12 -23.61
C THR A 11 -35.49 -28.52 -22.83
N ARG A 12 -34.91 -29.37 -21.96
CA ARG A 12 -33.62 -29.23 -21.28
C ARG A 12 -32.54 -28.83 -22.29
N GLY A 13 -31.92 -27.70 -22.01
CA GLY A 13 -30.72 -27.23 -22.68
C GLY A 13 -29.75 -26.56 -21.72
N ALA A 14 -28.60 -27.19 -21.59
CA ALA A 14 -27.32 -26.65 -21.09
C ALA A 14 -27.31 -26.09 -19.65
N LEU A 15 -27.05 -26.98 -18.70
CA LEU A 15 -26.39 -26.65 -17.45
C LEU A 15 -25.03 -26.02 -17.75
N GLY A 16 -24.99 -24.70 -17.82
CA GLY A 16 -23.75 -23.94 -17.74
C GLY A 16 -23.05 -24.30 -16.43
N ARG A 17 -21.86 -24.86 -16.56
CA ARG A 17 -20.96 -25.15 -15.42
C ARG A 17 -20.65 -23.82 -14.74
N TYR A 18 -21.38 -23.47 -13.70
CA TYR A 18 -20.95 -22.52 -12.73
C TYR A 18 -19.72 -23.13 -12.05
N ALA A 19 -18.54 -22.64 -12.47
CA ALA A 19 -17.31 -22.90 -11.76
C ALA A 19 -17.53 -22.36 -10.34
N TRP A 20 -17.69 -23.27 -9.39
CA TRP A 20 -17.66 -22.98 -7.98
C TRP A 20 -16.35 -22.25 -7.69
N ASN A 21 -16.48 -20.99 -7.38
CA ASN A 21 -15.39 -20.19 -6.82
C ASN A 21 -15.06 -20.87 -5.48
N VAL A 22 -14.07 -21.77 -5.49
CA VAL A 22 -13.53 -22.38 -4.28
C VAL A 22 -13.03 -21.19 -3.46
N ALA A 23 -13.81 -20.81 -2.47
CA ALA A 23 -13.42 -19.82 -1.48
C ALA A 23 -12.07 -20.28 -0.94
N THR A 24 -11.02 -19.58 -1.29
CA THR A 24 -9.66 -19.85 -0.83
C THR A 24 -9.64 -19.53 0.65
N THR A 25 -9.88 -20.54 1.46
CA THR A 25 -9.94 -20.47 2.91
C THR A 25 -8.55 -20.07 3.41
N THR A 26 -8.39 -18.81 3.74
CA THR A 26 -7.27 -18.33 4.54
C THR A 26 -7.80 -18.24 5.95
N THR A 27 -7.17 -18.94 6.89
CA THR A 27 -7.50 -18.90 8.32
C THR A 27 -6.39 -18.12 9.03
N GLU A 28 -6.77 -17.16 9.87
CA GLU A 28 -5.82 -16.34 10.64
C GLU A 28 -6.17 -16.42 12.13
N TRP A 29 -5.13 -16.44 12.98
CA TRP A 29 -5.26 -16.34 14.42
C TRP A 29 -4.01 -15.73 15.05
N ARG A 30 -4.14 -15.17 16.25
CA ARG A 30 -3.00 -14.75 17.06
C ARG A 30 -2.39 -15.93 17.79
N ALA A 31 -1.07 -15.95 17.87
CA ALA A 31 -0.30 -16.97 18.57
C ALA A 31 0.89 -16.31 19.29
N ILE A 32 1.37 -16.95 20.34
CA ILE A 32 2.60 -16.58 21.01
C ILE A 32 3.61 -17.69 20.71
N LEU A 33 4.61 -17.36 19.86
CA LEU A 33 5.70 -18.25 19.53
C LEU A 33 6.74 -18.26 20.69
N ARG A 34 7.21 -19.45 21.03
CA ARG A 34 8.25 -19.64 22.04
C ARG A 34 9.61 -19.67 21.35
N LEU A 35 10.28 -18.52 21.31
CA LEU A 35 11.56 -18.34 20.64
C LEU A 35 12.70 -18.31 21.65
N PRO A 36 13.96 -18.59 21.24
CA PRO A 36 15.13 -18.55 22.13
C PRO A 36 15.31 -17.22 22.87
N GLY A 37 15.05 -16.09 22.23
CA GLY A 37 15.11 -14.76 22.82
C GLY A 37 13.85 -14.31 23.57
N GLY A 38 12.93 -15.25 23.87
CA GLY A 38 11.69 -15.01 24.60
C GLY A 38 10.43 -15.07 23.72
N PRO A 39 9.25 -15.02 24.34
CA PRO A 39 7.99 -15.13 23.63
C PRO A 39 7.80 -13.99 22.61
N LEU A 40 7.18 -14.28 21.49
CA LEU A 40 6.82 -13.33 20.45
C LEU A 40 5.35 -13.49 20.04
N GLU A 41 4.57 -12.44 20.23
CA GLU A 41 3.20 -12.40 19.70
C GLU A 41 3.23 -12.20 18.18
N CYS A 42 2.48 -13.03 17.45
CA CYS A 42 2.38 -12.95 16.01
C CYS A 42 0.99 -13.36 15.51
N THR A 43 0.72 -13.05 14.26
CA THR A 43 -0.43 -13.61 13.53
C THR A 43 0.04 -14.78 12.68
N ILE A 44 -0.59 -15.93 12.82
CA ILE A 44 -0.40 -17.05 11.90
C ILE A 44 -1.51 -17.01 10.87
N ARG A 45 -1.09 -17.05 9.61
CA ARG A 45 -1.98 -17.07 8.45
C ARG A 45 -1.81 -18.39 7.70
N ARG A 46 -2.76 -19.31 7.81
CA ARG A 46 -2.74 -20.56 7.05
C ARG A 46 -3.45 -20.34 5.72
N SER A 47 -2.76 -20.59 4.60
CA SER A 47 -3.25 -20.23 3.26
C SER A 47 -3.10 -21.36 2.26
N ALA A 48 -4.19 -21.69 1.55
CA ALA A 48 -4.19 -22.66 0.46
C ALA A 48 -3.37 -22.18 -0.77
N ARG A 49 -3.22 -20.87 -0.94
CA ARG A 49 -2.44 -20.27 -2.04
C ARG A 49 -0.94 -20.18 -1.75
N ALA A 50 -0.55 -20.25 -0.49
CA ALA A 50 0.86 -20.18 -0.12
C ALA A 50 1.57 -21.48 -0.53
N ARG A 51 2.75 -21.35 -1.11
CA ARG A 51 3.61 -22.48 -1.49
C ARG A 51 4.78 -22.65 -0.53
N LEU A 52 5.20 -21.57 0.12
CA LEU A 52 6.33 -21.53 1.06
C LEU A 52 5.93 -20.81 2.34
N LEU A 53 6.63 -21.11 3.43
CA LEU A 53 6.60 -20.31 4.66
C LEU A 53 7.08 -18.90 4.36
N ARG A 54 6.41 -17.90 4.92
CA ARG A 54 6.73 -16.51 4.72
C ARG A 54 6.56 -15.73 6.02
N LEU A 55 7.58 -14.96 6.39
CA LEU A 55 7.53 -14.00 7.47
C LEU A 55 7.36 -12.60 6.88
N THR A 56 6.38 -11.86 7.36
CA THR A 56 6.16 -10.45 7.03
C THR A 56 5.79 -9.71 8.31
N VAL A 57 5.94 -8.39 8.29
CA VAL A 57 5.38 -7.51 9.33
C VAL A 57 4.22 -6.77 8.69
N ASP A 58 3.06 -6.79 9.33
CA ASP A 58 1.87 -6.10 8.84
C ASP A 58 1.92 -4.59 9.14
N PRO A 59 0.99 -3.80 8.60
CA PRO A 59 0.91 -2.36 8.90
C PRO A 59 0.65 -2.02 10.37
N ARG A 60 0.18 -2.99 11.17
CA ARG A 60 0.01 -2.87 12.63
C ARG A 60 1.24 -3.29 13.41
N HIS A 61 2.34 -3.55 12.69
CA HIS A 61 3.65 -3.96 13.22
C HIS A 61 3.66 -5.30 13.94
N MET A 62 2.68 -6.15 13.63
CA MET A 62 2.65 -7.53 14.08
C MET A 62 3.41 -8.42 13.09
N ALA A 63 4.21 -9.33 13.62
CA ALA A 63 4.77 -10.39 12.81
C ALA A 63 3.65 -11.28 12.27
N VAL A 64 3.64 -11.52 10.96
CA VAL A 64 2.68 -12.41 10.30
C VAL A 64 3.45 -13.56 9.66
N VAL A 65 3.20 -14.76 10.13
CA VAL A 65 3.78 -15.99 9.55
C VAL A 65 2.73 -16.65 8.66
N THR A 66 2.98 -16.65 7.36
CA THR A 66 2.13 -17.36 6.41
C THR A 66 2.61 -18.80 6.29
N VAL A 67 1.75 -19.74 6.62
CA VAL A 67 1.99 -21.20 6.57
C VAL A 67 1.17 -21.77 5.42
N PRO A 68 1.79 -22.53 4.49
CA PRO A 68 1.04 -23.26 3.46
C PRO A 68 0.10 -24.27 4.09
N GLN A 69 -1.15 -24.33 3.63
CA GLN A 69 -2.15 -25.26 4.17
C GLN A 69 -1.72 -26.74 4.06
N ARG A 70 -0.92 -27.07 3.04
CA ARG A 70 -0.37 -28.41 2.82
C ARG A 70 0.76 -28.76 3.79
N ALA A 71 1.44 -27.77 4.38
CA ALA A 71 2.56 -27.98 5.29
C ALA A 71 2.12 -28.20 6.75
N ALA A 72 0.87 -27.86 7.09
CA ALA A 72 0.33 -28.04 8.42
C ALA A 72 -1.14 -28.45 8.35
N ARG A 73 -1.49 -29.57 8.96
CA ARG A 73 -2.86 -30.12 8.98
C ARG A 73 -3.69 -29.59 10.15
N SER A 74 -3.02 -29.22 11.26
CA SER A 74 -3.63 -28.67 12.46
C SER A 74 -3.10 -27.28 12.79
N ARG A 75 -3.74 -26.60 13.75
CA ARG A 75 -3.29 -25.33 14.30
C ARG A 75 -1.94 -25.48 15.01
N ASP A 76 -1.81 -26.49 15.86
CA ASP A 76 -0.59 -26.75 16.63
C ASP A 76 0.61 -27.08 15.72
N GLU A 77 0.37 -27.79 14.63
CA GLU A 77 1.41 -28.07 13.64
C GLU A 77 1.86 -26.80 12.92
N ALA A 78 0.93 -25.90 12.60
CA ALA A 78 1.24 -24.62 11.99
C ALA A 78 2.02 -23.71 12.94
N GLU A 79 1.70 -23.72 14.24
CA GLU A 79 2.42 -22.97 15.27
C GLU A 79 3.85 -23.50 15.46
N ARG A 80 4.05 -24.80 15.57
CA ARG A 80 5.39 -25.40 15.64
C ARG A 80 6.26 -25.09 14.42
N LEU A 81 5.67 -25.19 13.21
CA LEU A 81 6.38 -24.83 11.99
C LEU A 81 6.75 -23.32 11.96
N ALA A 82 5.84 -22.47 12.44
CA ALA A 82 6.10 -21.04 12.55
C ALA A 82 7.22 -20.75 13.57
N GLU A 83 7.22 -21.41 14.73
CA GLU A 83 8.29 -21.28 15.75
C GLU A 83 9.65 -21.61 15.16
N THR A 84 9.80 -22.79 14.57
CA THR A 84 11.06 -23.20 13.95
C THR A 84 11.50 -22.24 12.85
N PHE A 85 10.58 -21.83 11.99
CA PHE A 85 10.90 -20.92 10.87
C PHE A 85 11.30 -19.53 11.33
N VAL A 86 10.68 -19.01 12.40
CA VAL A 86 10.96 -17.69 12.95
C VAL A 86 12.23 -17.71 13.81
N ALA A 87 12.52 -18.80 14.51
CA ALA A 87 13.73 -18.93 15.34
C ALA A 87 15.01 -18.63 14.55
N ASP A 88 15.14 -19.17 13.33
CA ASP A 88 16.28 -18.88 12.45
C ASP A 88 16.39 -17.40 12.02
N ARG A 89 15.35 -16.62 12.22
CA ARG A 89 15.23 -15.21 11.76
C ARG A 89 14.94 -14.25 12.90
N GLU A 90 14.99 -14.73 14.12
CA GLU A 90 14.56 -14.01 15.31
C GLU A 90 15.33 -12.71 15.50
N THR A 91 16.66 -12.75 15.41
CA THR A 91 17.53 -11.57 15.59
C THR A 91 17.16 -10.47 14.59
N TRP A 92 16.95 -10.85 13.32
CA TRP A 92 16.53 -9.91 12.30
C TRP A 92 15.13 -9.36 12.58
N LEU A 93 14.19 -10.21 12.97
CA LEU A 93 12.80 -9.83 13.22
C LEU A 93 12.71 -8.87 14.42
N ARG A 94 13.34 -9.20 15.56
CA ARG A 94 13.34 -8.32 16.74
C ARG A 94 13.96 -6.97 16.43
N LYS A 95 15.12 -6.95 15.79
CA LYS A 95 15.76 -5.68 15.36
C LYS A 95 14.84 -4.85 14.44
N HIS A 96 14.05 -5.52 13.60
CA HIS A 96 13.11 -4.85 12.71
C HIS A 96 11.91 -4.28 13.47
N LEU A 97 11.33 -5.04 14.38
CA LEU A 97 10.21 -4.61 15.23
C LEU A 97 10.63 -3.46 16.16
N ASP A 98 11.80 -3.55 16.79
CA ASP A 98 12.34 -2.50 17.68
C ASP A 98 12.58 -1.19 16.90
N ARG A 99 13.09 -1.28 15.67
CA ARG A 99 13.25 -0.08 14.84
C ARG A 99 11.90 0.57 14.54
N GLN A 100 10.92 -0.24 14.19
CA GLN A 100 9.57 0.27 13.91
C GLN A 100 8.92 0.85 15.15
N ALA A 101 9.09 0.22 16.32
CA ALA A 101 8.58 0.74 17.59
C ALA A 101 9.16 2.13 17.88
N ARG A 102 10.49 2.29 17.77
CA ARG A 102 11.15 3.61 17.94
C ARG A 102 10.67 4.66 16.94
N GLN A 103 10.49 4.28 15.67
CA GLN A 103 9.94 5.21 14.67
C GLN A 103 8.50 5.65 15.01
N ARG A 104 7.67 4.73 15.51
CA ARG A 104 6.31 5.08 15.95
C ARG A 104 6.31 6.02 17.13
N GLU A 105 7.15 5.77 18.13
CA GLU A 105 7.30 6.64 19.28
C GLU A 105 7.72 8.06 18.87
N GLN A 106 8.66 8.18 17.93
CA GLN A 106 9.06 9.46 17.34
C GLN A 106 7.90 10.13 16.58
N LEU A 107 7.12 9.36 15.79
CA LEU A 107 5.97 9.91 15.08
C LEU A 107 4.85 10.31 16.05
N ALA A 108 4.58 9.51 17.07
CA ALA A 108 3.59 9.84 18.10
C ALA A 108 3.97 11.09 18.89
N SER A 109 5.28 11.34 19.13
CA SER A 109 5.74 12.55 19.80
C SER A 109 5.47 13.84 19.02
N LEU A 110 5.25 13.75 17.70
CA LEU A 110 4.87 14.91 16.88
C LEU A 110 3.41 15.35 17.12
N GLY A 111 2.62 14.49 17.75
CA GLY A 111 1.20 14.72 18.02
C GLY A 111 0.33 14.72 16.76
N PRO A 112 -0.98 14.95 16.93
CA PRO A 112 -1.92 14.98 15.81
C PRO A 112 -1.64 16.14 14.85
N LEU A 113 -1.92 15.93 13.59
CA LEU A 113 -1.79 16.97 12.57
C LEU A 113 -2.80 18.09 12.84
N ARG A 114 -2.28 19.29 13.14
CA ARG A 114 -3.04 20.49 13.53
C ARG A 114 -2.41 21.74 12.92
N ASP A 115 -3.00 22.87 13.17
CA ASP A 115 -2.37 24.17 12.85
C ASP A 115 -1.00 24.28 13.54
N GLY A 116 0.01 24.66 12.77
CA GLY A 116 1.41 24.68 13.21
C GLY A 116 2.09 23.31 13.23
N GLY A 117 1.39 22.20 12.93
CA GLY A 117 1.98 20.87 12.82
C GLY A 117 2.77 20.70 11.52
N PHE A 118 3.68 19.73 11.52
CA PHE A 118 4.51 19.44 10.36
C PHE A 118 4.03 18.19 9.63
N PHE A 119 4.22 18.20 8.32
CA PHE A 119 3.81 17.14 7.44
C PHE A 119 4.80 17.01 6.27
N ARG A 120 5.20 15.80 5.94
CA ARG A 120 6.11 15.55 4.83
C ARG A 120 5.38 15.58 3.49
N TYR A 121 5.88 16.38 2.56
CA TYR A 121 5.41 16.41 1.18
C TYR A 121 6.60 16.49 0.23
N ARG A 122 6.65 15.59 -0.75
CA ARG A 122 7.76 15.46 -1.71
C ARG A 122 9.14 15.26 -1.04
N GLY A 123 9.18 14.55 0.08
CA GLY A 123 10.40 14.28 0.82
C GLY A 123 10.77 15.35 1.86
N GLU A 124 10.19 16.55 1.78
CA GLU A 124 10.51 17.68 2.62
C GLU A 124 9.42 17.94 3.67
N PRO A 125 9.79 18.41 4.87
CA PRO A 125 8.82 18.83 5.87
C PRO A 125 8.14 20.12 5.44
N HIS A 126 6.81 20.20 5.64
CA HIS A 126 6.00 21.40 5.39
C HIS A 126 5.20 21.69 6.64
N MET A 127 5.18 22.93 7.08
CA MET A 127 4.30 23.36 8.15
C MET A 127 2.86 23.47 7.63
N VAL A 128 1.91 22.98 8.40
CA VAL A 128 0.48 23.11 8.08
C VAL A 128 -0.06 24.35 8.77
N ARG A 129 -0.54 25.30 8.01
CA ARG A 129 -1.26 26.47 8.50
C ARG A 129 -2.73 26.37 8.15
N VAL A 130 -3.58 26.42 9.16
CA VAL A 130 -5.04 26.36 9.01
C VAL A 130 -5.63 27.75 9.15
N VAL A 131 -6.29 28.22 8.10
CA VAL A 131 -6.89 29.57 8.06
C VAL A 131 -8.39 29.45 7.84
N ALA A 132 -9.18 30.07 8.70
CA ALA A 132 -10.61 30.19 8.49
C ALA A 132 -10.90 31.11 7.28
N ALA A 133 -11.62 30.58 6.30
CA ALA A 133 -11.96 31.30 5.08
C ALA A 133 -13.48 31.39 4.91
N VAL A 134 -14.14 32.11 5.82
CA VAL A 134 -15.60 32.18 5.99
C VAL A 134 -16.33 32.60 4.71
N ALA A 135 -15.73 33.50 3.93
CA ALA A 135 -16.30 33.99 2.67
C ALA A 135 -16.14 32.98 1.50
N ARG A 136 -15.32 31.96 1.65
CA ARG A 136 -15.09 30.96 0.58
C ARG A 136 -16.13 29.86 0.60
N ARG A 137 -16.63 29.50 -0.58
CA ARG A 137 -17.55 28.36 -0.73
C ARG A 137 -16.88 27.00 -0.61
N ARG A 138 -15.56 26.91 -0.88
CA ARG A 138 -14.79 25.65 -0.90
C ARG A 138 -13.51 25.79 -0.09
N THR A 139 -13.18 24.74 0.63
CA THR A 139 -11.86 24.56 1.24
C THR A 139 -10.79 24.37 0.16
N THR A 140 -9.66 25.03 0.33
CA THR A 140 -8.50 24.93 -0.58
C THR A 140 -7.25 24.61 0.21
N VAL A 141 -6.33 23.85 -0.39
CA VAL A 141 -4.99 23.61 0.13
C VAL A 141 -4.00 24.13 -0.91
N VAL A 142 -3.11 25.01 -0.49
CA VAL A 142 -2.11 25.65 -1.35
C VAL A 142 -0.74 25.45 -0.69
N ARG A 143 0.26 25.11 -1.49
CA ARG A 143 1.66 25.14 -1.05
C ARG A 143 2.20 26.53 -1.34
N GLU A 144 2.72 27.16 -0.34
CA GLU A 144 3.44 28.44 -0.45
C GLU A 144 4.87 28.23 0.07
N GLY A 145 5.87 28.69 -0.67
CA GLY A 145 7.27 28.71 -0.23
C GLY A 145 7.58 30.10 0.33
N GLY A 146 8.29 30.16 1.46
CA GLY A 146 8.70 31.41 2.09
C GLY A 146 10.14 31.32 2.62
N GLU A 147 10.64 32.44 3.18
CA GLU A 147 11.97 32.49 3.82
C GLU A 147 12.07 31.55 5.02
N ASP A 148 10.93 31.30 5.72
CA ASP A 148 10.84 30.40 6.89
C ASP A 148 10.57 28.93 6.53
N GLY A 149 10.59 28.57 5.24
CA GLY A 149 10.34 27.22 4.75
C GLY A 149 9.06 27.05 3.94
N ASP A 150 8.74 25.80 3.59
CA ASP A 150 7.56 25.47 2.80
C ASP A 150 6.33 25.27 3.70
N GLU A 151 5.25 26.00 3.40
CA GLU A 151 3.97 25.89 4.10
C GLU A 151 2.88 25.23 3.25
N LEU A 152 2.00 24.47 3.89
CA LEU A 152 0.74 24.02 3.35
C LEU A 152 -0.41 24.79 4.00
N ILE A 153 -0.91 25.79 3.30
CA ILE A 153 -2.00 26.64 3.80
C ILE A 153 -3.34 25.98 3.47
N VAL A 154 -4.05 25.56 4.51
CA VAL A 154 -5.39 25.00 4.43
C VAL A 154 -6.41 26.10 4.74
N ARG A 155 -7.05 26.65 3.71
CA ARG A 155 -8.11 27.66 3.85
C ARG A 155 -9.46 26.96 3.99
N LEU A 156 -9.93 26.79 5.24
CA LEU A 156 -11.16 26.08 5.56
C LEU A 156 -12.40 26.94 5.28
N SER A 157 -13.29 26.44 4.43
CA SER A 157 -14.62 27.01 4.24
C SER A 157 -15.48 26.81 5.49
N ALA A 158 -16.36 27.77 5.84
CA ALA A 158 -17.34 27.58 6.92
C ALA A 158 -18.30 26.39 6.71
N ARG A 159 -18.37 25.87 5.48
CA ARG A 159 -19.18 24.68 5.13
C ARG A 159 -18.41 23.37 5.18
N GLU A 160 -17.09 23.38 5.48
CA GLU A 160 -16.30 22.17 5.57
C GLU A 160 -16.76 21.33 6.76
N ARG A 161 -16.97 20.03 6.51
CA ARG A 161 -17.38 19.07 7.53
C ARG A 161 -16.38 17.93 7.72
N ARG A 162 -15.42 17.82 6.80
CA ARG A 162 -14.35 16.81 6.88
C ARG A 162 -13.31 17.24 7.91
N SER A 163 -12.64 16.26 8.51
CA SER A 163 -11.46 16.50 9.35
C SER A 163 -10.32 17.10 8.51
N LEU A 164 -9.36 17.75 9.17
CA LEU A 164 -8.15 18.26 8.52
C LEU A 164 -7.41 17.16 7.76
N ASN A 165 -7.27 15.97 8.36
CA ASN A 165 -6.66 14.81 7.74
C ASN A 165 -7.39 14.41 6.44
N ALA A 166 -8.71 14.39 6.44
CA ALA A 166 -9.50 14.05 5.25
C ALA A 166 -9.39 15.11 4.13
N VAL A 167 -9.27 16.39 4.50
CA VAL A 167 -9.02 17.49 3.55
C VAL A 167 -7.64 17.34 2.90
N LEU A 168 -6.62 17.10 3.71
CA LEU A 168 -5.25 16.91 3.23
C LEU A 168 -5.11 15.62 2.42
N GLU A 169 -5.73 14.52 2.83
CA GLU A 169 -5.72 13.29 2.04
C GLU A 169 -6.33 13.50 0.65
N ALA A 170 -7.45 14.18 0.55
CA ALA A 170 -8.08 14.47 -0.74
C ALA A 170 -7.15 15.27 -1.66
N TRP A 171 -6.49 16.30 -1.12
CA TRP A 171 -5.52 17.10 -1.83
C TRP A 171 -4.30 16.28 -2.28
N LEU A 172 -3.75 15.44 -1.38
CA LEU A 172 -2.61 14.57 -1.69
C LEU A 172 -2.93 13.54 -2.77
N ARG A 173 -4.13 12.97 -2.76
CA ARG A 173 -4.57 12.04 -3.81
C ARG A 173 -4.59 12.72 -5.18
N GLU A 174 -5.01 13.98 -5.23
CA GLU A 174 -4.97 14.78 -6.47
C GLU A 174 -3.53 15.06 -6.90
N ARG A 175 -2.66 15.47 -5.97
CA ARG A 175 -1.23 15.70 -6.24
C ARG A 175 -0.51 14.42 -6.67
N ALA A 176 -0.80 13.30 -6.04
CA ALA A 176 -0.26 11.99 -6.41
C ALA A 176 -0.67 11.59 -7.83
N ARG A 177 -1.95 11.77 -8.17
CA ARG A 177 -2.45 11.51 -9.54
C ARG A 177 -1.70 12.34 -10.57
N ALA A 178 -1.56 13.63 -10.33
CA ALA A 178 -0.86 14.54 -11.24
C ALA A 178 0.62 14.16 -11.39
N ALA A 179 1.31 13.88 -10.28
CA ALA A 179 2.73 13.51 -10.29
C ALA A 179 2.95 12.16 -11.01
N ILE A 180 2.17 11.13 -10.68
CA ILE A 180 2.28 9.79 -11.28
C ILE A 180 1.98 9.84 -12.78
N ASN A 181 0.93 10.56 -13.21
CA ASN A 181 0.62 10.71 -14.62
C ASN A 181 1.76 11.37 -15.39
N ARG A 182 2.37 12.43 -14.83
CA ARG A 182 3.53 13.11 -15.42
C ARG A 182 4.70 12.14 -15.63
N GLU A 183 5.01 11.31 -14.63
CA GLU A 183 6.11 10.35 -14.77
C GLU A 183 5.77 9.22 -15.76
N ILE A 184 4.49 8.81 -15.84
CA ILE A 184 4.04 7.84 -16.86
C ILE A 184 4.16 8.46 -18.27
N GLU A 185 3.71 9.70 -18.48
CA GLU A 185 3.84 10.41 -19.74
C GLU A 185 5.30 10.57 -20.18
N ARG A 186 6.20 10.81 -19.23
CA ARG A 186 7.64 10.95 -19.46
C ARG A 186 8.30 9.62 -19.84
N HIS A 187 7.97 8.51 -19.17
CA HIS A 187 8.70 7.27 -19.25
C HIS A 187 8.06 6.21 -20.16
N ALA A 188 6.74 6.15 -20.26
CA ALA A 188 6.05 5.09 -20.99
C ALA A 188 6.40 5.06 -22.50
N PRO A 189 6.51 6.21 -23.22
CA PRO A 189 6.92 6.20 -24.62
C PRO A 189 8.33 5.65 -24.81
N ALA A 190 9.28 6.10 -23.99
CA ALA A 190 10.68 5.67 -24.07
C ALA A 190 10.89 4.20 -23.65
N MET A 191 9.95 3.61 -22.91
CA MET A 191 9.91 2.18 -22.59
C MET A 191 9.07 1.37 -23.58
N SER A 192 8.47 2.02 -24.60
CA SER A 192 7.55 1.41 -25.58
C SER A 192 6.41 0.63 -24.94
N VAL A 193 5.80 1.20 -23.88
CA VAL A 193 4.69 0.61 -23.17
C VAL A 193 3.51 1.59 -23.04
N LYS A 194 2.29 1.03 -22.91
CA LYS A 194 1.07 1.81 -22.69
C LYS A 194 0.22 1.11 -21.62
N PRO A 195 0.00 1.72 -20.45
CA PRO A 195 -0.96 1.20 -19.46
C PRO A 195 -2.38 1.23 -20.01
N ALA A 196 -3.19 0.22 -19.65
CA ALA A 196 -4.62 0.20 -20.00
C ALA A 196 -5.45 1.10 -19.07
N ALA A 197 -5.02 1.24 -17.81
CA ALA A 197 -5.65 2.14 -16.85
C ALA A 197 -4.68 2.44 -15.69
N ILE A 198 -4.89 3.59 -15.04
CA ILE A 198 -4.13 4.03 -13.87
C ILE A 198 -5.10 4.31 -12.74
N THR A 199 -4.82 3.79 -11.54
CA THR A 199 -5.65 3.96 -10.35
C THR A 199 -4.80 4.41 -9.18
N ILE A 200 -5.25 5.43 -8.46
CA ILE A 200 -4.64 5.87 -7.20
C ILE A 200 -5.45 5.28 -6.05
N ARG A 201 -4.78 4.54 -5.16
CA ARG A 201 -5.42 3.82 -4.06
C ARG A 201 -4.79 4.18 -2.71
N ASP A 202 -5.45 3.78 -1.64
CA ASP A 202 -4.89 3.75 -0.30
C ASP A 202 -4.33 2.34 -0.01
N ALA A 203 -3.19 2.01 -0.65
CA ALA A 203 -2.54 0.73 -0.44
C ALA A 203 -1.50 0.87 0.67
N ARG A 204 -1.65 0.09 1.74
CA ARG A 204 -0.74 0.11 2.91
C ARG A 204 0.39 -0.92 2.85
N THR A 205 0.37 -1.86 1.90
CA THR A 205 1.34 -2.96 1.82
C THR A 205 2.24 -2.92 0.60
N ARG A 206 1.96 -2.03 -0.34
CA ARG A 206 2.72 -1.88 -1.59
C ARG A 206 2.61 -0.48 -2.15
N TRP A 207 3.65 0.00 -2.77
CA TRP A 207 3.71 1.31 -3.40
C TRP A 207 3.04 1.34 -4.76
N GLY A 208 3.18 0.25 -5.52
CA GLY A 208 2.57 0.07 -6.84
C GLY A 208 2.19 -1.39 -7.11
N SER A 209 1.48 -1.61 -8.20
CA SER A 209 1.22 -2.93 -8.77
C SER A 209 0.79 -2.84 -10.22
N CYS A 210 1.21 -3.83 -11.02
CA CYS A 210 0.78 -4.05 -12.39
C CYS A 210 -0.02 -5.35 -12.49
N SER A 211 -1.18 -5.31 -13.11
CA SER A 211 -1.98 -6.51 -13.39
C SER A 211 -1.70 -7.05 -14.80
N ARG A 212 -2.06 -8.33 -15.05
CA ARG A 212 -1.99 -8.94 -16.39
C ARG A 212 -2.85 -8.21 -17.43
N ALA A 213 -3.90 -7.51 -17.00
CA ALA A 213 -4.73 -6.64 -17.84
C ALA A 213 -4.09 -5.27 -18.07
N ARG A 214 -2.77 -5.13 -17.85
CA ARG A 214 -1.98 -3.89 -18.06
C ARG A 214 -2.50 -2.69 -17.27
N ARG A 215 -3.20 -2.92 -16.14
CA ARG A 215 -3.70 -1.87 -15.26
C ARG A 215 -2.68 -1.62 -14.17
N LEU A 216 -2.29 -0.35 -14.00
CA LEU A 216 -1.39 0.09 -12.95
C LEU A 216 -2.18 0.64 -11.77
N SER A 217 -1.71 0.38 -10.57
CA SER A 217 -2.28 0.94 -9.34
C SER A 217 -1.15 1.44 -8.47
N PHE A 218 -1.30 2.65 -7.89
CA PHE A 218 -0.29 3.29 -7.05
C PHE A 218 -0.89 3.76 -5.73
N SER A 219 -0.11 3.74 -4.66
CA SER A 219 -0.46 4.38 -3.40
C SER A 219 -0.36 5.90 -3.54
N TRP A 220 -1.38 6.63 -3.07
CA TRP A 220 -1.31 8.10 -3.03
C TRP A 220 -0.16 8.60 -2.14
N ARG A 221 0.24 7.80 -1.14
CA ARG A 221 1.33 8.16 -0.23
C ARG A 221 2.68 8.31 -0.90
N LEU A 222 2.84 7.86 -2.14
CA LEU A 222 4.06 8.09 -2.91
C LEU A 222 4.38 9.59 -3.10
N VAL A 223 3.38 10.47 -3.07
CA VAL A 223 3.61 11.91 -3.20
C VAL A 223 4.26 12.53 -1.97
N LEU A 224 4.25 11.82 -0.84
CA LEU A 224 4.95 12.23 0.39
C LEU A 224 6.46 12.01 0.28
N ALA A 225 6.87 10.98 -0.49
CA ALA A 225 8.26 10.64 -0.74
C ALA A 225 8.95 11.65 -1.68
N PRO A 226 10.30 11.67 -1.72
CA PRO A 226 11.04 12.39 -2.75
C PRO A 226 10.55 12.05 -4.15
N PRO A 227 10.53 13.01 -5.08
CA PRO A 227 10.08 12.79 -6.46
C PRO A 227 10.77 11.61 -7.14
N GLU A 228 12.05 11.40 -6.88
CA GLU A 228 12.88 10.33 -7.43
C GLU A 228 12.44 8.94 -6.93
N ALA A 229 11.95 8.88 -5.69
CA ALA A 229 11.39 7.65 -5.14
C ALA A 229 10.05 7.29 -5.82
N LEU A 230 9.18 8.29 -6.04
CA LEU A 230 7.93 8.14 -6.79
C LEU A 230 8.23 7.71 -8.24
N GLU A 231 9.14 8.40 -8.93
CA GLU A 231 9.61 8.09 -10.27
C GLU A 231 10.09 6.63 -10.35
N THR A 232 10.88 6.20 -9.38
CA THR A 232 11.40 4.81 -9.30
C THR A 232 10.27 3.79 -9.26
N VAL A 233 9.20 4.04 -8.50
CA VAL A 233 8.04 3.12 -8.45
C VAL A 233 7.28 3.15 -9.77
N VAL A 234 7.11 4.31 -10.39
CA VAL A 234 6.44 4.41 -11.69
C VAL A 234 7.19 3.61 -12.75
N ILE A 235 8.51 3.77 -12.86
CA ILE A 235 9.35 3.00 -13.80
C ILE A 235 9.26 1.49 -13.50
N HIS A 236 9.26 1.09 -12.24
CA HIS A 236 9.09 -0.30 -11.82
C HIS A 236 7.79 -0.92 -12.34
N GLU A 237 6.67 -0.22 -12.16
CA GLU A 237 5.36 -0.71 -12.62
C GLU A 237 5.24 -0.68 -14.15
N LEU A 238 5.85 0.30 -14.83
CA LEU A 238 5.94 0.33 -16.29
C LEU A 238 6.77 -0.84 -16.83
N ALA A 239 7.87 -1.22 -16.15
CA ALA A 239 8.68 -2.37 -16.54
C ALA A 239 7.89 -3.69 -16.49
N HIS A 240 6.94 -3.82 -15.57
CA HIS A 240 6.04 -4.98 -15.51
C HIS A 240 5.09 -5.09 -16.70
N LEU A 241 4.88 -4.03 -17.49
CA LEU A 241 4.13 -4.12 -18.75
C LEU A 241 4.91 -4.86 -19.85
N ARG A 242 6.23 -5.06 -19.67
CA ARG A 242 7.10 -5.84 -20.58
C ARG A 242 7.47 -7.20 -20.00
N VAL A 243 7.83 -7.25 -18.73
CA VAL A 243 8.33 -8.46 -18.08
C VAL A 243 7.66 -8.66 -16.72
N PHE A 244 6.90 -9.75 -16.58
CA PHE A 244 6.36 -10.16 -15.29
C PHE A 244 7.43 -10.91 -14.49
N GLY A 245 7.58 -10.55 -13.21
CA GLY A 245 8.62 -11.08 -12.33
C GLY A 245 9.78 -10.11 -12.16
N HIS A 246 10.78 -10.48 -11.36
CA HIS A 246 11.89 -9.62 -10.97
C HIS A 246 13.25 -10.28 -11.27
N GLY A 247 13.33 -10.98 -12.40
CA GLY A 247 14.59 -11.57 -12.90
C GLY A 247 15.56 -10.51 -13.43
N ALA A 248 16.72 -10.94 -13.96
CA ALA A 248 17.76 -10.07 -14.49
C ALA A 248 17.22 -9.10 -15.55
N GLY A 249 16.52 -9.59 -16.56
CA GLY A 249 15.97 -8.75 -17.64
C GLY A 249 14.96 -7.70 -17.18
N PHE A 250 14.23 -7.94 -16.07
CA PHE A 250 13.39 -6.92 -15.45
C PHE A 250 14.24 -5.78 -14.87
N TRP A 251 15.28 -6.13 -14.11
CA TRP A 251 16.15 -5.14 -13.48
C TRP A 251 17.01 -4.37 -14.48
N GLU A 252 17.37 -4.96 -15.61
CA GLU A 252 18.03 -4.28 -16.72
C GLU A 252 17.15 -3.16 -17.30
N ILE A 253 15.86 -3.44 -17.54
CA ILE A 253 14.89 -2.44 -18.00
C ILE A 253 14.77 -1.28 -17.00
N VAL A 254 14.65 -1.61 -15.70
CA VAL A 254 14.54 -0.58 -14.66
C VAL A 254 15.83 0.24 -14.56
N ALA A 255 17.00 -0.41 -14.52
CA ALA A 255 18.30 0.26 -14.38
C ALA A 255 18.65 1.14 -15.58
N ALA A 256 18.27 0.74 -16.79
CA ALA A 256 18.46 1.55 -18.01
C ALA A 256 17.71 2.90 -17.94
N ARG A 257 16.58 2.96 -17.22
CA ARG A 257 15.77 4.18 -17.07
C ARG A 257 16.05 4.93 -15.79
N LYS A 258 16.44 4.23 -14.72
CA LYS A 258 16.68 4.77 -13.37
C LYS A 258 17.88 4.04 -12.75
N PRO A 259 19.12 4.44 -13.07
CA PRO A 259 20.34 3.75 -12.60
C PRO A 259 20.42 3.70 -11.06
N ASP A 260 19.96 4.74 -10.40
CA ASP A 260 19.93 4.88 -8.93
C ASP A 260 18.69 4.24 -8.27
N HIS A 261 17.90 3.44 -8.99
CA HIS A 261 16.67 2.80 -8.46
C HIS A 261 16.88 2.03 -7.16
N ARG A 262 18.09 1.48 -6.91
CA ARG A 262 18.40 0.74 -5.68
C ARG A 262 18.42 1.65 -4.46
N LEU A 263 18.91 2.89 -4.61
CA LEU A 263 18.91 3.91 -3.57
C LEU A 263 17.48 4.23 -3.14
N TRP A 264 16.61 4.56 -4.09
CA TRP A 264 15.23 4.99 -3.81
C TRP A 264 14.34 3.86 -3.32
N ARG A 265 14.57 2.64 -3.76
CA ARG A 265 13.91 1.46 -3.19
C ARG A 265 14.32 1.20 -1.74
N ARG A 266 15.59 1.47 -1.39
CA ARG A 266 16.06 1.41 -0.01
C ARG A 266 15.40 2.50 0.82
N TRP A 267 15.40 3.72 0.33
CA TRP A 267 14.77 4.87 0.96
C TRP A 267 13.29 4.61 1.29
N LEU A 268 12.50 4.17 0.30
CA LEU A 268 11.08 3.83 0.51
C LEU A 268 10.87 2.73 1.57
N ARG A 269 11.78 1.78 1.67
CA ARG A 269 11.71 0.71 2.67
C ARG A 269 12.02 1.24 4.08
N GLU A 270 12.98 2.15 4.20
CA GLU A 270 13.40 2.76 5.45
C GLU A 270 12.36 3.73 6.01
N HIS A 271 11.64 4.45 5.13
CA HIS A 271 10.61 5.44 5.48
C HIS A 271 9.18 4.91 5.34
N SER A 272 9.01 3.62 5.09
CA SER A 272 7.68 3.03 4.82
C SER A 272 6.67 3.31 5.92
N LEU A 273 7.08 3.19 7.17
CA LEU A 273 6.23 3.44 8.33
C LEU A 273 5.75 4.89 8.37
N GLU A 274 6.69 5.84 8.34
CA GLU A 274 6.41 7.27 8.35
C GLU A 274 5.40 7.66 7.26
N LEU A 275 5.62 7.17 6.03
CA LEU A 275 4.76 7.49 4.91
C LEU A 275 3.36 6.85 5.01
N HIS A 276 3.25 5.68 5.63
CA HIS A 276 1.95 5.02 5.82
C HIS A 276 1.14 5.62 6.97
N ASP A 277 1.81 6.17 7.98
CA ASP A 277 1.17 6.75 9.16
C ASP A 277 0.99 8.27 9.06
N ALA A 278 1.48 8.91 7.98
CA ALA A 278 1.51 10.37 7.80
C ALA A 278 0.17 11.10 8.00
N LEU A 279 -0.97 10.43 7.85
CA LEU A 279 -2.31 10.93 8.13
C LEU A 279 -3.13 9.89 8.91
N ALA A 280 -2.47 9.07 9.73
CA ALA A 280 -3.21 8.18 10.62
C ALA A 280 -4.08 9.04 11.54
N ALA A 281 -5.37 8.72 11.60
CA ALA A 281 -6.25 9.34 12.59
C ALA A 281 -5.78 8.89 13.98
N ASP A 282 -5.83 9.79 14.94
CA ASP A 282 -5.78 9.40 16.33
C ASP A 282 -7.00 8.49 16.59
N GLU A 283 -6.75 7.22 16.91
CA GLU A 283 -7.77 6.29 17.40
C GLU A 283 -8.08 6.59 18.87
#